data_47c8eb4149a7b3d8a10ad7363431d961
#
_entry.id   47c8eb4149a7b3d8a10ad7363431d961
#
_cell.length_a   1.000
_cell.length_b   1.000
_cell.length_c   1.000
_cell.angle_alpha   90.00
_cell.angle_beta   90.00
_cell.angle_gamma   90.00
#
_symmetry.space_group_name_H-M   'P 1'
#
loop_
_entity.id
_entity.type
_entity.pdbx_description
1 polymer ?
#
loop_
_entity_poly.entity_id
_entity_poly.type
_entity_poly.pdbx_seq_one_letter_code
_entity_poly.pdbx_strand_id
1 'polypeptide(L)'
;MLNRLGAFTEAQWSNLSGNEIVLSALVGSICNGAAVGNDNDRTNLYLISGALGSGLSALSYQLERHFKSQQLRVLSIERHPQKSVTLFSSDLVYSLKLPAEVSEEIRKHKGKSALDEAYWHLLLERNYDLIIIRDAHEWVLPSLISSSQSLLAMQELVARCPCIPIVVFAEQGAAREIDHAVSLTNTMVRSFELSPMENDRDFEMFIRDIRRKLLAASDQGAEISEEEIKSIHSKSKGLIGYASRLVHLSLADAGTLRFNEADNFEAEQLFPINGESFSSWMGRMSVENMSVAELNAFDVFSHQCAQLSVDPDSLYEFPAIRSCFNDRYEGVFQSFRLPTDGYLPYRQSTSYCPECLKADIRKLDLPAWRSAWRQLGMCICCDHESPVMLLSLSTPHYSPLDKAWRAYTEYVSSPSSRLLVSFPLISNGEQAIADNEMLLRMTARVQSWVLGDIQPIQTQKPTKAVLEFLLGVWLCDPAWRTAPGFACSFFFPQRKGNSANLTPDTSFADAPPHYSWATPRQIAVAYWMLGVAFNVISFDEALTIRGVCRPYSLPFPVDRNEIRRVGLGVHARRVREEMIALAYRTLGAEELEQVIWALR
;
A
#
# COMPACT_ATOMS: atom_id res chain seq x y z
N MET A 1 7.74 -31.56 13.73
CA MET A 1 8.99 -31.96 13.08
C MET A 1 8.81 -32.44 11.62
N LEU A 2 7.69 -33.02 11.24
CA LEU A 2 7.42 -33.49 9.87
C LEU A 2 7.17 -32.39 8.81
N ASN A 3 6.82 -31.17 9.22
CA ASN A 3 6.53 -30.06 8.28
C ASN A 3 7.76 -29.25 7.80
N ARG A 4 8.97 -29.54 8.29
CA ARG A 4 10.20 -28.88 7.81
C ARG A 4 10.96 -29.66 6.73
N LEU A 5 10.50 -30.86 6.39
CA LEU A 5 11.08 -31.69 5.31
C LEU A 5 10.58 -31.29 3.90
N GLY A 6 9.82 -30.22 3.78
CA GLY A 6 9.16 -29.81 2.53
C GLY A 6 9.80 -28.68 1.77
N ALA A 7 10.88 -28.07 2.24
CA ALA A 7 11.56 -27.04 1.43
C ALA A 7 12.17 -27.71 0.19
N PHE A 8 11.61 -27.40 -0.98
CA PHE A 8 12.18 -27.82 -2.25
C PHE A 8 13.55 -27.17 -2.39
N THR A 9 14.58 -27.99 -2.59
CA THR A 9 15.93 -27.50 -2.88
C THR A 9 16.22 -27.65 -4.38
N GLU A 10 17.07 -26.79 -4.91
CA GLU A 10 17.51 -26.85 -6.32
C GLU A 10 18.10 -28.23 -6.67
N ALA A 11 18.73 -28.89 -5.72
CA ALA A 11 19.25 -30.25 -5.86
C ALA A 11 18.17 -31.31 -6.17
N GLN A 12 16.90 -31.03 -5.89
CA GLN A 12 15.79 -31.96 -6.16
C GLN A 12 15.19 -31.79 -7.56
N TRP A 13 15.62 -30.77 -8.33
CA TRP A 13 15.17 -30.61 -9.70
C TRP A 13 16.14 -31.29 -10.68
N SER A 14 15.60 -32.03 -11.64
CA SER A 14 16.36 -32.61 -12.76
C SER A 14 15.77 -32.23 -14.09
N ASN A 15 16.59 -31.70 -14.98
CA ASN A 15 16.21 -31.38 -16.35
C ASN A 15 15.96 -32.63 -17.22
N LEU A 16 16.24 -33.82 -16.68
CA LEU A 16 15.99 -35.09 -17.34
C LEU A 16 14.58 -35.64 -17.07
N SER A 17 13.83 -34.98 -16.20
CA SER A 17 12.46 -35.40 -15.88
C SER A 17 11.46 -34.99 -16.95
N GLY A 18 10.39 -35.78 -17.11
CA GLY A 18 9.26 -35.40 -17.95
C GLY A 18 8.63 -34.04 -17.58
N ASN A 19 8.83 -33.60 -16.33
CA ASN A 19 8.37 -32.29 -15.86
C ASN A 19 9.10 -31.13 -16.54
N GLU A 20 10.33 -31.31 -17.01
CA GLU A 20 11.05 -30.28 -17.77
C GLU A 20 10.36 -30.00 -19.12
N ILE A 21 9.84 -31.05 -19.76
CA ILE A 21 9.07 -30.91 -21.01
C ILE A 21 7.80 -30.10 -20.74
N VAL A 22 7.10 -30.41 -19.63
CA VAL A 22 5.90 -29.67 -19.24
C VAL A 22 6.25 -28.23 -18.87
N LEU A 23 7.36 -27.98 -18.16
CA LEU A 23 7.82 -26.63 -17.84
C LEU A 23 8.08 -25.81 -19.10
N SER A 24 8.84 -26.38 -20.05
CA SER A 24 9.17 -25.70 -21.30
C SER A 24 7.92 -25.39 -22.14
N ALA A 25 6.99 -26.36 -22.24
CA ALA A 25 5.72 -26.17 -22.94
C ALA A 25 4.83 -25.10 -22.27
N LEU A 26 4.79 -25.10 -20.94
CA LEU A 26 4.03 -24.13 -20.15
C LEU A 26 4.61 -22.72 -20.30
N VAL A 27 5.93 -22.54 -20.15
CA VAL A 27 6.63 -21.26 -20.36
C VAL A 27 6.38 -20.75 -21.77
N GLY A 28 6.58 -21.60 -22.79
CA GLY A 28 6.29 -21.23 -24.17
C GLY A 28 4.84 -20.82 -24.40
N SER A 29 3.89 -21.49 -23.75
CA SER A 29 2.46 -21.19 -23.86
C SER A 29 2.10 -19.87 -23.20
N ILE A 30 2.68 -19.57 -22.03
CA ILE A 30 2.47 -18.29 -21.30
C ILE A 30 3.07 -17.14 -22.11
N CYS A 31 4.34 -17.26 -22.56
CA CYS A 31 5.01 -16.21 -23.32
C CYS A 31 4.32 -15.93 -24.66
N ASN A 32 3.88 -16.96 -25.39
CA ASN A 32 3.15 -16.79 -26.63
C ASN A 32 1.75 -16.22 -26.42
N GLY A 33 1.07 -16.59 -25.34
CA GLY A 33 -0.24 -16.03 -24.96
C GLY A 33 -0.17 -14.54 -24.66
N ALA A 34 0.89 -14.09 -24.03
CA ALA A 34 1.13 -12.68 -23.73
C ALA A 34 1.46 -11.85 -25.00
N ALA A 35 2.08 -12.46 -26.00
CA ALA A 35 2.46 -11.80 -27.26
C ALA A 35 1.28 -11.61 -28.24
N VAL A 36 0.24 -12.44 -28.15
CA VAL A 36 -0.98 -12.34 -28.98
C VAL A 36 -2.00 -11.45 -28.29
N GLY A 37 -1.66 -10.17 -28.14
CA GLY A 37 -2.55 -9.11 -27.69
C GLY A 37 -3.63 -8.79 -28.73
N ASN A 38 -4.48 -9.72 -29.05
CA ASN A 38 -5.62 -9.52 -29.95
C ASN A 38 -6.95 -9.96 -29.35
N ASP A 39 -7.77 -8.98 -29.16
CA ASP A 39 -9.21 -8.92 -29.41
C ASP A 39 -10.21 -9.78 -28.60
N ASN A 40 -9.84 -10.51 -27.60
CA ASN A 40 -10.86 -11.03 -26.68
C ASN A 40 -10.35 -11.00 -25.25
N ASP A 41 -11.07 -10.36 -24.35
CA ASP A 41 -10.95 -10.31 -22.88
C ASP A 41 -10.97 -11.70 -22.21
N ARG A 42 -10.17 -12.65 -22.68
CA ARG A 42 -10.14 -14.02 -22.17
C ARG A 42 -8.90 -14.23 -21.34
N THR A 43 -9.10 -14.46 -20.06
CA THR A 43 -8.04 -14.89 -19.13
C THR A 43 -7.45 -16.20 -19.61
N ASN A 44 -6.12 -16.28 -19.69
CA ASN A 44 -5.41 -17.52 -19.91
C ASN A 44 -5.24 -18.24 -18.56
N LEU A 45 -6.02 -19.26 -18.30
CA LEU A 45 -5.84 -20.15 -17.16
C LEU A 45 -5.08 -21.40 -17.60
N TYR A 46 -4.01 -21.70 -16.89
CA TYR A 46 -3.20 -22.89 -17.08
C TYR A 46 -3.40 -23.83 -15.90
N LEU A 47 -3.95 -24.98 -16.13
CA LEU A 47 -4.22 -25.98 -15.10
C LEU A 47 -3.23 -27.12 -15.21
N ILE A 48 -2.38 -27.28 -14.21
CA ILE A 48 -1.38 -28.34 -14.15
C ILE A 48 -1.88 -29.37 -13.15
N SER A 49 -2.16 -30.58 -13.65
CA SER A 49 -2.65 -31.67 -12.81
C SER A 49 -1.67 -32.82 -12.74
N GLY A 50 -1.76 -33.60 -11.68
CA GLY A 50 -0.97 -34.80 -11.49
C GLY A 50 -1.35 -35.55 -10.23
N ALA A 51 -0.89 -36.78 -10.10
CA ALA A 51 -1.06 -37.52 -8.85
C ALA A 51 -0.20 -36.90 -7.73
N LEU A 52 -0.59 -37.11 -6.45
CA LEU A 52 0.26 -36.74 -5.35
C LEU A 52 1.64 -37.41 -5.48
N GLY A 53 2.70 -36.61 -5.38
CA GLY A 53 4.07 -37.07 -5.59
C GLY A 53 4.56 -37.04 -7.03
N SER A 54 3.80 -36.51 -7.98
CA SER A 54 4.23 -36.30 -9.38
C SER A 54 5.23 -35.14 -9.56
N GLY A 55 5.50 -34.36 -8.50
CA GLY A 55 6.42 -33.22 -8.54
C GLY A 55 5.75 -31.88 -8.82
N LEU A 56 4.43 -31.74 -8.61
CA LEU A 56 3.68 -30.50 -8.80
C LEU A 56 4.31 -29.30 -8.08
N SER A 57 4.64 -29.45 -6.80
CA SER A 57 5.25 -28.38 -5.99
C SER A 57 6.62 -27.99 -6.55
N ALA A 58 7.46 -28.98 -6.93
CA ALA A 58 8.76 -28.73 -7.54
C ALA A 58 8.64 -27.93 -8.85
N LEU A 59 7.71 -28.32 -9.71
CA LEU A 59 7.43 -27.63 -10.97
C LEU A 59 6.96 -26.18 -10.75
N SER A 60 6.10 -25.97 -9.75
CA SER A 60 5.61 -24.62 -9.41
C SER A 60 6.73 -23.69 -8.94
N TYR A 61 7.69 -24.19 -8.14
CA TYR A 61 8.86 -23.40 -7.71
C TYR A 61 9.81 -23.09 -8.86
N GLN A 62 10.03 -24.05 -9.79
CA GLN A 62 10.87 -23.81 -10.95
C GLN A 62 10.22 -22.80 -11.91
N LEU A 63 8.92 -22.86 -12.10
CA LEU A 63 8.18 -21.89 -12.89
C LEU A 63 8.34 -20.47 -12.30
N GLU A 64 8.12 -20.33 -11.01
CA GLU A 64 8.29 -19.04 -10.32
C GLU A 64 9.70 -18.50 -10.48
N ARG A 65 10.71 -19.35 -10.25
CA ARG A 65 12.12 -18.99 -10.39
C ARG A 65 12.45 -18.55 -11.81
N HIS A 66 11.95 -19.29 -12.79
CA HIS A 66 12.17 -18.96 -14.21
C HIS A 66 11.67 -17.53 -14.51
N PHE A 67 10.44 -17.20 -14.13
CA PHE A 67 9.87 -15.87 -14.40
C PHE A 67 10.50 -14.77 -13.53
N LYS A 68 10.81 -15.03 -12.27
CA LYS A 68 11.55 -14.08 -11.44
C LYS A 68 12.95 -13.77 -11.96
N SER A 69 13.66 -14.76 -12.53
CA SER A 69 14.97 -14.53 -13.15
C SER A 69 14.90 -13.61 -14.39
N GLN A 70 13.72 -13.48 -14.99
CA GLN A 70 13.43 -12.54 -16.08
C GLN A 70 12.91 -11.19 -15.56
N GLN A 71 13.00 -10.93 -14.25
CA GLN A 71 12.51 -9.72 -13.58
C GLN A 71 10.99 -9.50 -13.70
N LEU A 72 10.22 -10.55 -13.95
CA LEU A 72 8.76 -10.48 -13.98
C LEU A 72 8.18 -10.55 -12.59
N ARG A 73 7.06 -9.85 -12.40
CA ARG A 73 6.32 -9.78 -11.13
C ARG A 73 5.42 -11.00 -10.98
N VAL A 74 5.79 -11.89 -10.10
CA VAL A 74 5.05 -13.14 -9.86
C VAL A 74 4.38 -13.09 -8.49
N LEU A 75 3.06 -13.30 -8.45
CA LEU A 75 2.31 -13.54 -7.23
C LEU A 75 2.17 -15.05 -7.04
N SER A 76 2.76 -15.60 -6.00
CA SER A 76 2.58 -17.00 -5.61
C SER A 76 1.62 -17.10 -4.43
N ILE A 77 0.53 -17.83 -4.61
CA ILE A 77 -0.50 -18.07 -3.59
C ILE A 77 -0.31 -19.48 -3.08
N GLU A 78 -0.01 -19.60 -1.79
CA GLU A 78 0.17 -20.87 -1.11
C GLU A 78 -0.57 -20.88 0.23
N ARG A 79 -0.86 -22.05 0.73
CA ARG A 79 -1.56 -22.21 2.01
C ARG A 79 -0.69 -21.73 3.17
N HIS A 80 -1.31 -20.99 4.10
CA HIS A 80 -0.63 -20.52 5.30
C HIS A 80 -0.15 -21.68 6.17
N PRO A 81 1.17 -21.81 6.45
CA PRO A 81 1.76 -23.00 7.07
C PRO A 81 1.29 -23.28 8.51
N GLN A 82 0.78 -22.27 9.21
CA GLN A 82 0.39 -22.39 10.63
C GLN A 82 -1.10 -22.69 10.86
N LYS A 83 -1.92 -22.81 9.80
CA LYS A 83 -3.35 -23.03 9.94
C LYS A 83 -3.79 -24.37 9.41
N SER A 84 -4.64 -25.06 10.16
CA SER A 84 -5.16 -26.39 9.78
C SER A 84 -6.18 -26.33 8.65
N VAL A 85 -7.01 -25.30 8.60
CA VAL A 85 -8.01 -25.06 7.55
C VAL A 85 -8.06 -23.57 7.22
N THR A 86 -7.82 -23.23 5.98
CA THR A 86 -7.90 -21.86 5.47
C THR A 86 -8.80 -21.80 4.26
N LEU A 87 -9.39 -20.62 4.02
CA LEU A 87 -10.07 -20.31 2.76
C LEU A 87 -9.06 -19.75 1.76
N PHE A 88 -9.22 -20.05 0.50
CA PHE A 88 -8.38 -19.51 -0.56
C PHE A 88 -8.30 -17.96 -0.51
N SER A 89 -9.42 -17.28 -0.25
CA SER A 89 -9.46 -15.82 -0.09
C SER A 89 -8.54 -15.31 1.02
N SER A 90 -8.46 -16.04 2.15
CA SER A 90 -7.56 -15.68 3.26
C SER A 90 -6.10 -15.86 2.93
N ASP A 91 -5.77 -16.89 2.18
CA ASP A 91 -4.39 -17.18 1.78
C ASP A 91 -3.94 -16.27 0.62
N LEU A 92 -4.86 -15.88 -0.27
CA LEU A 92 -4.63 -14.83 -1.27
C LEU A 92 -4.24 -13.50 -0.58
N VAL A 93 -4.99 -13.08 0.44
CA VAL A 93 -4.67 -11.86 1.20
C VAL A 93 -3.33 -11.97 1.91
N TYR A 94 -3.03 -13.14 2.49
CA TYR A 94 -1.73 -13.40 3.11
C TYR A 94 -0.58 -13.29 2.08
N SER A 95 -0.78 -13.85 0.89
CA SER A 95 0.22 -13.78 -0.20
C SER A 95 0.44 -12.37 -0.73
N LEU A 96 -0.51 -11.45 -0.51
CA LEU A 96 -0.36 -10.03 -0.80
C LEU A 96 0.51 -9.30 0.24
N LYS A 97 1.00 -9.99 1.28
CA LYS A 97 1.86 -9.45 2.34
C LYS A 97 1.26 -8.20 2.98
N LEU A 98 0.06 -8.32 3.51
CA LEU A 98 -0.64 -7.23 4.19
C LEU A 98 -0.42 -7.31 5.71
N PRO A 99 -0.46 -6.18 6.44
CA PRO A 99 -0.29 -6.15 7.88
C PRO A 99 -1.23 -7.11 8.59
N ALA A 100 -0.76 -7.74 9.68
CA ALA A 100 -1.49 -8.77 10.42
C ALA A 100 -2.85 -8.29 10.93
N GLU A 101 -2.95 -7.01 11.32
CA GLU A 101 -4.19 -6.39 11.81
C GLU A 101 -5.26 -6.34 10.72
N VAL A 102 -4.86 -6.03 9.48
CA VAL A 102 -5.76 -6.09 8.31
C VAL A 102 -6.26 -7.51 8.11
N SER A 103 -5.37 -8.50 8.25
CA SER A 103 -5.73 -9.92 8.15
C SER A 103 -6.69 -10.36 9.27
N GLU A 104 -6.67 -9.73 10.45
CA GLU A 104 -7.62 -10.02 11.54
C GLU A 104 -9.01 -9.43 11.31
N GLU A 105 -9.13 -8.26 10.70
CA GLU A 105 -10.42 -7.70 10.32
C GLU A 105 -11.13 -8.60 9.31
N ILE A 106 -10.39 -9.17 8.35
CA ILE A 106 -10.95 -10.16 7.41
C ILE A 106 -11.46 -11.40 8.16
N ARG A 107 -10.76 -11.84 9.20
CA ARG A 107 -11.22 -12.97 10.03
C ARG A 107 -12.50 -12.68 10.79
N LYS A 108 -12.72 -11.44 11.24
CA LYS A 108 -13.95 -11.03 11.93
C LYS A 108 -15.16 -11.01 11.01
N HIS A 109 -14.96 -10.84 9.71
CA HIS A 109 -16.01 -10.92 8.69
C HIS A 109 -16.26 -12.37 8.21
N LYS A 110 -16.08 -13.34 9.11
CA LYS A 110 -16.41 -14.76 8.86
C LYS A 110 -17.82 -14.89 8.27
N GLY A 111 -17.88 -15.28 7.01
CA GLY A 111 -19.15 -15.52 6.30
C GLY A 111 -19.33 -14.72 5.02
N LYS A 112 -18.49 -13.74 4.70
CA LYS A 112 -18.48 -13.12 3.38
C LYS A 112 -17.45 -13.85 2.52
N SER A 113 -17.91 -14.58 1.53
CA SER A 113 -17.07 -15.27 0.54
C SER A 113 -16.34 -14.31 -0.39
N ALA A 114 -16.81 -13.08 -0.51
CA ALA A 114 -16.22 -12.06 -1.37
C ALA A 114 -15.11 -11.29 -0.64
N LEU A 115 -13.98 -11.14 -1.31
CA LEU A 115 -12.92 -10.22 -0.90
C LEU A 115 -13.44 -8.77 -1.00
N ASP A 116 -12.98 -7.93 -0.07
CA ASP A 116 -13.25 -6.49 -0.13
C ASP A 116 -12.64 -5.89 -1.41
N GLU A 117 -13.34 -4.92 -1.99
CA GLU A 117 -12.93 -4.25 -3.25
C GLU A 117 -11.49 -3.70 -3.17
N ALA A 118 -11.06 -3.28 -1.99
CA ALA A 118 -9.72 -2.78 -1.77
C ALA A 118 -8.60 -3.80 -2.10
N TYR A 119 -8.84 -5.09 -1.87
CA TYR A 119 -7.85 -6.14 -2.20
C TYR A 119 -7.76 -6.39 -3.69
N TRP A 120 -8.90 -6.32 -4.40
CA TRP A 120 -8.92 -6.41 -5.85
C TRP A 120 -8.18 -5.24 -6.50
N HIS A 121 -8.41 -4.02 -6.02
CA HIS A 121 -7.68 -2.85 -6.50
C HIS A 121 -6.18 -2.94 -6.20
N LEU A 122 -5.79 -3.42 -5.03
CA LEU A 122 -4.38 -3.66 -4.69
C LEU A 122 -3.72 -4.64 -5.68
N LEU A 123 -4.39 -5.76 -5.95
CA LEU A 123 -3.90 -6.79 -6.86
C LEU A 123 -3.73 -6.24 -8.28
N LEU A 124 -4.73 -5.50 -8.77
CA LEU A 124 -4.69 -4.88 -10.10
C LEU A 124 -3.65 -3.76 -10.21
N GLU A 125 -3.52 -2.90 -9.21
CA GLU A 125 -2.52 -1.81 -9.20
C GLU A 125 -1.08 -2.35 -9.12
N ARG A 126 -0.86 -3.50 -8.48
CA ARG A 126 0.46 -4.15 -8.44
C ARG A 126 0.91 -4.69 -9.80
N ASN A 127 -0.02 -4.87 -10.72
CA ASN A 127 0.24 -5.25 -12.10
C ASN A 127 1.19 -6.45 -12.21
N TYR A 128 0.78 -7.59 -11.65
CA TYR A 128 1.53 -8.83 -11.75
C TYR A 128 1.54 -9.36 -13.18
N ASP A 129 2.68 -9.90 -13.59
CA ASP A 129 2.85 -10.53 -14.89
C ASP A 129 2.38 -11.99 -14.89
N LEU A 130 2.32 -12.63 -13.71
CA LEU A 130 1.91 -14.02 -13.53
C LEU A 130 1.36 -14.25 -12.12
N ILE A 131 0.30 -15.04 -12.01
CA ILE A 131 -0.21 -15.56 -10.73
C ILE A 131 -0.04 -17.07 -10.70
N ILE A 132 0.58 -17.60 -9.65
CA ILE A 132 0.78 -19.03 -9.42
C ILE A 132 -0.02 -19.44 -8.19
N ILE A 133 -0.94 -20.39 -8.34
CA ILE A 133 -1.69 -20.99 -7.25
C ILE A 133 -1.11 -22.39 -7.01
N ARG A 134 -0.45 -22.57 -5.86
CA ARG A 134 0.20 -23.81 -5.49
C ARG A 134 -0.76 -24.69 -4.70
N ASP A 135 -0.64 -26.00 -4.91
CA ASP A 135 -1.32 -27.03 -4.12
C ASP A 135 -2.84 -26.75 -3.94
N ALA A 136 -3.51 -26.29 -5.03
CA ALA A 136 -4.91 -25.87 -4.98
C ALA A 136 -5.86 -26.96 -4.46
N HIS A 137 -5.46 -28.21 -4.47
CA HIS A 137 -6.18 -29.34 -3.88
C HIS A 137 -6.36 -29.21 -2.35
N GLU A 138 -5.56 -28.40 -1.67
CA GLU A 138 -5.71 -28.14 -0.24
C GLU A 138 -6.95 -27.29 0.10
N TRP A 139 -7.46 -26.48 -0.85
CA TRP A 139 -8.66 -25.68 -0.68
C TRP A 139 -9.90 -26.32 -1.32
N VAL A 140 -9.71 -27.25 -2.27
CA VAL A 140 -10.76 -27.89 -3.05
C VAL A 140 -10.86 -29.37 -2.67
N LEU A 141 -11.38 -29.61 -1.45
CA LEU A 141 -11.64 -30.98 -0.98
C LEU A 141 -13.12 -31.32 -1.17
N PRO A 142 -13.48 -32.46 -1.80
CA PRO A 142 -14.85 -32.78 -2.17
C PRO A 142 -15.88 -32.82 -1.04
N SER A 143 -15.44 -32.83 0.21
CA SER A 143 -16.30 -33.04 1.38
C SER A 143 -16.57 -31.81 2.24
N LEU A 144 -16.05 -30.61 1.89
CA LEU A 144 -16.12 -29.44 2.76
C LEU A 144 -16.93 -28.30 2.14
N ILE A 145 -17.81 -27.68 2.93
CA ILE A 145 -18.54 -26.44 2.57
C ILE A 145 -17.56 -25.30 2.21
N SER A 146 -16.37 -25.31 2.81
CA SER A 146 -15.28 -24.39 2.50
C SER A 146 -14.76 -24.50 1.05
N SER A 147 -14.90 -25.64 0.40
CA SER A 147 -14.48 -25.85 -1.00
C SER A 147 -15.28 -24.99 -1.96
N SER A 148 -16.60 -24.88 -1.77
CA SER A 148 -17.44 -24.02 -2.61
C SER A 148 -17.07 -22.55 -2.50
N GLN A 149 -16.72 -22.09 -1.30
CA GLN A 149 -16.27 -20.69 -1.08
C GLN A 149 -14.91 -20.42 -1.72
N SER A 150 -13.99 -21.38 -1.62
CA SER A 150 -12.68 -21.27 -2.24
C SER A 150 -12.75 -21.28 -3.77
N LEU A 151 -13.61 -22.14 -4.33
CA LEU A 151 -13.86 -22.17 -5.78
C LEU A 151 -14.47 -20.85 -6.29
N LEU A 152 -15.45 -20.29 -5.57
CA LEU A 152 -16.02 -18.98 -5.92
C LEU A 152 -14.98 -17.86 -5.88
N ALA A 153 -14.08 -17.87 -4.89
CA ALA A 153 -13.01 -16.88 -4.81
C ALA A 153 -11.97 -17.06 -5.93
N MET A 154 -11.68 -18.30 -6.35
CA MET A 154 -10.83 -18.57 -7.52
C MET A 154 -11.50 -18.12 -8.83
N GLN A 155 -12.80 -18.36 -8.99
CA GLN A 155 -13.58 -17.86 -10.13
C GLN A 155 -13.54 -16.32 -10.20
N GLU A 156 -13.72 -15.66 -9.06
CA GLU A 156 -13.68 -14.20 -8.98
C GLU A 156 -12.28 -13.68 -9.33
N LEU A 157 -11.21 -14.33 -8.86
CA LEU A 157 -9.83 -13.98 -9.24
C LEU A 157 -9.63 -14.05 -10.75
N VAL A 158 -10.05 -15.15 -11.36
CA VAL A 158 -9.96 -15.35 -12.81
C VAL A 158 -10.75 -14.29 -13.58
N ALA A 159 -11.97 -13.99 -13.14
CA ALA A 159 -12.85 -13.02 -13.80
C ALA A 159 -12.31 -11.57 -13.68
N ARG A 160 -11.69 -11.23 -12.55
CA ARG A 160 -11.18 -9.86 -12.32
C ARG A 160 -9.80 -9.60 -12.87
N CYS A 161 -9.03 -10.64 -13.21
CA CYS A 161 -7.68 -10.54 -13.75
C CYS A 161 -7.60 -11.07 -15.21
N PRO A 162 -8.38 -10.52 -16.17
CA PRO A 162 -8.50 -11.08 -17.51
C PRO A 162 -7.21 -11.02 -18.33
N CYS A 163 -6.29 -10.13 -17.99
CA CYS A 163 -5.03 -9.94 -18.71
C CYS A 163 -3.83 -10.62 -18.04
N ILE A 164 -4.01 -11.24 -16.88
CA ILE A 164 -2.91 -11.86 -16.13
C ILE A 164 -2.98 -13.38 -16.32
N PRO A 165 -1.92 -14.05 -16.82
CA PRO A 165 -1.85 -15.49 -16.82
C PRO A 165 -1.95 -16.06 -15.39
N ILE A 166 -2.81 -17.04 -15.18
CA ILE A 166 -3.00 -17.71 -13.90
C ILE A 166 -2.64 -19.18 -14.08
N VAL A 167 -1.70 -19.67 -13.29
CA VAL A 167 -1.26 -21.06 -13.31
C VAL A 167 -1.69 -21.73 -12.02
N VAL A 168 -2.47 -22.81 -12.12
CA VAL A 168 -2.99 -23.55 -10.98
C VAL A 168 -2.38 -24.94 -10.95
N PHE A 169 -1.76 -25.31 -9.83
CA PHE A 169 -1.23 -26.62 -9.57
C PHE A 169 -2.16 -27.39 -8.63
N ALA A 170 -2.71 -28.50 -9.08
CA ALA A 170 -3.68 -29.28 -8.32
C ALA A 170 -3.57 -30.78 -8.55
N GLU A 171 -3.98 -31.59 -7.57
CA GLU A 171 -4.24 -33.01 -7.78
C GLU A 171 -5.37 -33.19 -8.80
N GLN A 172 -5.36 -34.31 -9.54
CA GLN A 172 -6.32 -34.58 -10.61
C GLN A 172 -7.79 -34.43 -10.21
N GLY A 173 -8.18 -34.85 -8.99
CA GLY A 173 -9.53 -34.69 -8.47
C GLY A 173 -9.94 -33.22 -8.34
N ALA A 174 -9.10 -32.45 -7.66
CA ALA A 174 -9.32 -31.00 -7.47
C ALA A 174 -9.22 -30.22 -8.78
N ALA A 175 -8.32 -30.63 -9.70
CA ALA A 175 -8.18 -30.01 -11.01
C ALA A 175 -9.48 -30.09 -11.82
N ARG A 176 -10.21 -31.20 -11.78
CA ARG A 176 -11.50 -31.35 -12.45
C ARG A 176 -12.57 -30.42 -11.88
N GLU A 177 -12.62 -30.30 -10.56
CA GLU A 177 -13.55 -29.37 -9.90
C GLU A 177 -13.25 -27.91 -10.24
N ILE A 178 -11.97 -27.54 -10.28
CA ILE A 178 -11.53 -26.19 -10.66
C ILE A 178 -11.86 -25.92 -12.13
N ASP A 179 -11.55 -26.85 -13.03
CA ASP A 179 -11.87 -26.73 -14.45
C ASP A 179 -13.37 -26.54 -14.69
N HIS A 180 -14.18 -27.36 -14.02
CA HIS A 180 -15.64 -27.24 -14.09
C HIS A 180 -16.13 -25.88 -13.57
N ALA A 181 -15.61 -25.46 -12.42
CA ALA A 181 -15.99 -24.18 -11.83
C ALA A 181 -15.63 -22.99 -12.73
N VAL A 182 -14.41 -22.98 -13.27
CA VAL A 182 -13.89 -21.86 -14.08
C VAL A 182 -14.48 -21.87 -15.50
N SER A 183 -14.82 -23.02 -16.06
CA SER A 183 -15.50 -23.10 -17.37
C SER A 183 -16.80 -22.29 -17.45
N LEU A 184 -17.42 -22.02 -16.30
CA LEU A 184 -18.60 -21.15 -16.21
C LEU A 184 -18.29 -19.65 -16.40
N THR A 185 -17.01 -19.25 -16.38
CA THR A 185 -16.57 -17.83 -16.51
C THR A 185 -16.15 -17.44 -17.93
N ASN A 186 -16.43 -18.25 -18.92
CA ASN A 186 -16.01 -18.03 -20.32
C ASN A 186 -14.48 -17.87 -20.51
N THR A 187 -13.69 -18.50 -19.64
CA THR A 187 -12.23 -18.45 -19.60
C THR A 187 -11.65 -19.59 -20.44
N MET A 188 -10.59 -19.32 -21.21
CA MET A 188 -9.85 -20.35 -21.91
C MET A 188 -8.94 -21.09 -20.93
N VAL A 189 -9.19 -22.37 -20.72
CA VAL A 189 -8.36 -23.26 -19.87
C VAL A 189 -7.43 -24.07 -20.74
N ARG A 190 -6.13 -24.09 -20.39
CA ARG A 190 -5.13 -24.98 -21.00
C ARG A 190 -4.65 -25.95 -19.93
N SER A 191 -4.87 -27.23 -20.16
CA SER A 191 -4.54 -28.26 -19.18
C SER A 191 -3.25 -28.99 -19.55
N PHE A 192 -2.41 -29.25 -18.56
CA PHE A 192 -1.20 -30.05 -18.64
C PHE A 192 -1.27 -31.12 -17.56
N GLU A 193 -0.88 -32.35 -17.90
CA GLU A 193 -0.90 -33.47 -16.96
C GLU A 193 0.52 -34.00 -16.73
N LEU A 194 0.88 -34.16 -15.45
CA LEU A 194 2.14 -34.79 -15.06
C LEU A 194 1.93 -36.30 -14.97
N SER A 195 2.51 -37.01 -15.91
CA SER A 195 2.46 -38.47 -15.96
C SER A 195 3.63 -39.10 -15.17
N PRO A 196 3.42 -40.25 -14.56
CA PRO A 196 4.51 -41.05 -14.00
C PRO A 196 5.55 -41.42 -15.08
N MET A 197 6.82 -41.43 -14.72
CA MET A 197 7.88 -41.92 -15.62
C MET A 197 7.83 -43.47 -15.68
N GLU A 198 8.05 -44.00 -16.87
CA GLU A 198 8.22 -45.41 -17.05
C GLU A 198 9.55 -45.90 -16.46
N ASN A 199 9.66 -47.20 -16.17
CA ASN A 199 10.89 -47.79 -15.67
C ASN A 199 11.86 -48.06 -16.82
N ASP A 200 12.43 -46.99 -17.34
CA ASP A 200 13.32 -46.95 -18.47
C ASP A 200 14.64 -46.24 -18.18
N ARG A 201 15.43 -46.01 -19.20
CA ARG A 201 16.71 -45.31 -19.11
C ARG A 201 16.56 -43.87 -18.60
N ASP A 202 15.46 -43.23 -18.92
CA ASP A 202 15.23 -41.81 -18.53
C ASP A 202 14.97 -41.74 -17.02
N PHE A 203 14.20 -42.65 -16.45
CA PHE A 203 14.02 -42.76 -15.01
C PHE A 203 15.34 -43.10 -14.27
N GLU A 204 16.15 -44.01 -14.83
CA GLU A 204 17.47 -44.29 -14.29
C GLU A 204 18.37 -43.04 -14.26
N MET A 205 18.42 -42.32 -15.38
CA MET A 205 19.19 -41.07 -15.47
C MET A 205 18.69 -40.02 -14.48
N PHE A 206 17.37 -39.90 -14.31
CA PHE A 206 16.76 -39.01 -13.34
C PHE A 206 17.22 -39.34 -11.91
N ILE A 207 17.13 -40.59 -11.49
CA ILE A 207 17.54 -41.04 -10.15
C ILE A 207 19.03 -40.77 -9.90
N ARG A 208 19.89 -41.08 -10.89
CA ARG A 208 21.34 -40.83 -10.82
C ARG A 208 21.66 -39.33 -10.73
N ASP A 209 20.94 -38.49 -11.45
CA ASP A 209 21.11 -37.04 -11.41
C ASP A 209 20.71 -36.44 -10.06
N ILE A 210 19.54 -36.80 -9.53
CA ILE A 210 19.08 -36.35 -8.19
C ILE A 210 20.08 -36.79 -7.12
N ARG A 211 20.53 -38.08 -7.14
CA ARG A 211 21.51 -38.56 -6.18
C ARG A 211 22.83 -37.79 -6.27
N ARG A 212 23.34 -37.52 -7.48
CA ARG A 212 24.55 -36.75 -7.69
C ARG A 212 24.44 -35.34 -7.10
N LYS A 213 23.31 -34.67 -7.35
CA LYS A 213 23.06 -33.33 -6.81
C LYS A 213 22.98 -33.29 -5.28
N LEU A 214 22.39 -34.31 -4.66
CA LEU A 214 22.32 -34.44 -3.21
C LEU A 214 23.69 -34.80 -2.58
N LEU A 215 24.56 -35.47 -3.31
CA LEU A 215 25.91 -35.87 -2.85
C LEU A 215 26.99 -34.85 -3.25
N ALA A 216 26.71 -33.86 -4.05
CA ALA A 216 27.71 -32.90 -4.59
C ALA A 216 28.51 -32.16 -3.50
N ALA A 217 28.09 -32.22 -2.25
CA ALA A 217 28.81 -31.68 -1.09
C ALA A 217 29.71 -32.76 -0.37
N SER A 218 29.72 -34.03 -0.81
CA SER A 218 30.52 -35.06 -0.20
C SER A 218 31.16 -35.95 -1.28
N ASP A 219 32.48 -36.03 -1.28
CA ASP A 219 33.32 -36.71 -2.29
C ASP A 219 33.20 -38.27 -2.26
N GLN A 220 32.19 -38.85 -1.60
CA GLN A 220 31.99 -40.29 -1.51
C GLN A 220 30.76 -40.72 -2.30
N GLY A 221 30.91 -40.80 -3.62
CA GLY A 221 29.90 -41.33 -4.52
C GLY A 221 29.80 -42.86 -4.52
N ALA A 222 28.97 -43.42 -3.65
CA ALA A 222 28.51 -44.78 -3.88
C ALA A 222 27.57 -44.77 -5.11
N GLU A 223 27.91 -45.50 -6.16
CA GLU A 223 27.02 -45.75 -7.28
C GLU A 223 25.74 -46.42 -6.79
N ILE A 224 24.59 -45.96 -7.31
CA ILE A 224 23.30 -46.62 -7.04
C ILE A 224 23.18 -47.86 -7.93
N SER A 225 22.80 -48.98 -7.35
CA SER A 225 22.64 -50.20 -8.11
C SER A 225 21.34 -50.21 -8.94
N GLU A 226 21.31 -50.95 -10.01
CA GLU A 226 20.10 -51.14 -10.82
C GLU A 226 18.93 -51.73 -10.01
N GLU A 227 19.23 -52.61 -9.03
CA GLU A 227 18.21 -53.19 -8.16
C GLU A 227 17.58 -52.12 -7.25
N GLU A 228 18.39 -51.21 -6.74
CA GLU A 228 17.91 -50.09 -5.92
C GLU A 228 17.04 -49.13 -6.79
N ILE A 229 17.43 -48.84 -8.03
CA ILE A 229 16.64 -48.03 -8.96
C ILE A 229 15.29 -48.69 -9.24
N LYS A 230 15.26 -49.97 -9.53
CA LYS A 230 14.03 -50.74 -9.73
C LYS A 230 13.14 -50.75 -8.48
N SER A 231 13.74 -50.85 -7.31
CA SER A 231 13.02 -50.75 -6.03
C SER A 231 12.40 -49.36 -5.83
N ILE A 232 13.15 -48.30 -6.12
CA ILE A 232 12.66 -46.93 -6.05
C ILE A 232 11.51 -46.73 -7.03
N HIS A 233 11.63 -47.18 -8.29
CA HIS A 233 10.55 -47.10 -9.28
C HIS A 233 9.29 -47.82 -8.81
N SER A 234 9.42 -49.07 -8.34
CA SER A 234 8.30 -49.86 -7.87
C SER A 234 7.57 -49.19 -6.70
N LYS A 235 8.34 -48.65 -5.73
CA LYS A 235 7.78 -47.94 -4.57
C LYS A 235 7.16 -46.60 -4.92
N SER A 236 7.77 -45.85 -5.82
CA SER A 236 7.27 -44.52 -6.27
C SER A 236 6.21 -44.65 -7.36
N LYS A 237 6.06 -45.79 -8.00
CA LYS A 237 5.22 -46.01 -9.21
C LYS A 237 5.56 -45.05 -10.32
N GLY A 238 6.84 -44.68 -10.46
CA GLY A 238 7.32 -43.70 -11.43
C GLY A 238 7.00 -42.23 -11.10
N LEU A 239 6.40 -41.96 -9.95
CA LEU A 239 6.12 -40.58 -9.53
C LEU A 239 7.39 -39.89 -9.04
N ILE A 240 7.89 -38.93 -9.78
CA ILE A 240 9.23 -38.36 -9.62
C ILE A 240 9.43 -37.64 -8.28
N GLY A 241 8.41 -37.03 -7.70
CA GLY A 241 8.49 -36.41 -6.38
C GLY A 241 8.63 -37.45 -5.27
N TYR A 242 7.94 -38.59 -5.38
CA TYR A 242 8.14 -39.73 -4.47
C TYR A 242 9.48 -40.40 -4.68
N ALA A 243 9.91 -40.58 -5.93
CA ALA A 243 11.20 -41.14 -6.25
C ALA A 243 12.34 -40.30 -5.68
N SER A 244 12.31 -38.99 -5.88
CA SER A 244 13.25 -38.02 -5.31
C SER A 244 13.29 -38.09 -3.78
N ARG A 245 12.12 -38.19 -3.11
CA ARG A 245 12.02 -38.34 -1.66
C ARG A 245 12.62 -39.67 -1.16
N LEU A 246 12.42 -40.75 -1.90
CA LEU A 246 13.02 -42.07 -1.54
C LEU A 246 14.55 -42.02 -1.65
N VAL A 247 15.11 -41.39 -2.68
CA VAL A 247 16.55 -41.15 -2.80
C VAL A 247 17.07 -40.34 -1.61
N HIS A 248 16.39 -39.27 -1.25
CA HIS A 248 16.75 -38.44 -0.12
C HIS A 248 16.74 -39.20 1.20
N LEU A 249 15.72 -40.02 1.45
CA LEU A 249 15.61 -40.84 2.65
C LEU A 249 16.71 -41.89 2.69
N SER A 250 17.03 -42.56 1.56
CA SER A 250 18.11 -43.56 1.53
C SER A 250 19.48 -42.98 1.86
N LEU A 251 19.73 -41.73 1.46
CA LEU A 251 20.96 -41.02 1.78
C LEU A 251 20.99 -40.50 3.22
N ALA A 252 19.84 -40.13 3.79
CA ALA A 252 19.71 -39.72 5.19
C ALA A 252 19.96 -40.90 6.14
N ASP A 253 19.38 -42.06 5.83
CA ASP A 253 19.57 -43.29 6.60
C ASP A 253 21.03 -43.77 6.56
N ALA A 254 21.74 -43.53 5.45
CA ALA A 254 23.16 -43.82 5.32
C ALA A 254 24.07 -42.82 6.07
N GLY A 255 23.52 -41.78 6.71
CA GLY A 255 24.27 -40.76 7.45
C GLY A 255 25.13 -39.84 6.58
N THR A 256 24.90 -39.87 5.27
CA THR A 256 25.69 -39.12 4.27
C THR A 256 25.17 -37.71 4.02
N LEU A 257 23.95 -37.37 4.46
CA LEU A 257 23.38 -36.04 4.36
C LEU A 257 23.78 -35.20 5.58
N ARG A 258 24.65 -34.22 5.37
CA ARG A 258 24.76 -33.08 6.28
C ARG A 258 23.72 -32.04 5.88
N PHE A 259 22.72 -31.83 6.73
CA PHE A 259 21.85 -30.69 6.59
C PHE A 259 22.70 -29.44 6.81
N ASN A 260 23.00 -28.71 5.75
CA ASN A 260 23.46 -27.33 5.90
C ASN A 260 22.28 -26.54 6.48
N GLU A 261 22.30 -26.29 7.78
CA GLU A 261 21.34 -25.39 8.45
C GLU A 261 21.46 -23.91 8.00
N ALA A 262 22.35 -23.64 7.07
CA ALA A 262 22.73 -22.29 6.70
C ALA A 262 22.39 -21.93 5.25
N ASP A 263 21.18 -22.11 4.80
CA ASP A 263 20.63 -21.09 3.96
C ASP A 263 20.14 -19.98 4.91
N ASN A 264 21.11 -19.18 5.38
CA ASN A 264 20.81 -17.87 5.91
C ASN A 264 20.14 -17.09 4.77
N PHE A 265 18.82 -17.12 4.75
CA PHE A 265 18.05 -16.07 4.11
C PHE A 265 18.52 -14.79 4.80
N GLU A 266 19.45 -14.08 4.21
CA GLU A 266 19.61 -12.68 4.55
C GLU A 266 18.27 -12.05 4.26
N ALA A 267 17.50 -11.79 5.32
CA ALA A 267 16.25 -11.08 5.21
C ALA A 267 16.57 -9.78 4.47
N GLU A 268 15.97 -9.58 3.30
CA GLU A 268 16.15 -8.35 2.54
C GLU A 268 15.80 -7.20 3.47
N GLN A 269 16.77 -6.31 3.68
CA GLN A 269 16.62 -5.19 4.59
C GLN A 269 15.57 -4.23 4.02
N LEU A 270 14.46 -4.06 4.72
CA LEU A 270 13.39 -3.14 4.33
C LEU A 270 13.79 -1.70 4.67
N PHE A 271 14.13 -0.91 3.66
CA PHE A 271 14.39 0.51 3.82
C PHE A 271 13.09 1.34 3.82
N PRO A 272 13.07 2.49 4.52
CA PRO A 272 11.94 3.41 4.44
C PRO A 272 11.80 3.97 3.02
N ILE A 273 10.57 4.12 2.57
CA ILE A 273 10.24 4.84 1.35
C ILE A 273 10.54 6.34 1.57
N ASN A 274 10.95 7.04 0.53
CA ASN A 274 11.27 8.47 0.65
C ASN A 274 10.15 9.28 1.33
N GLY A 275 10.50 9.97 2.40
CA GLY A 275 9.56 10.76 3.20
C GLY A 275 8.58 9.93 4.05
N GLU A 276 8.75 8.63 4.17
CA GLU A 276 7.91 7.77 5.00
C GLU A 276 8.05 8.14 6.48
N SER A 277 6.93 8.06 7.22
CA SER A 277 6.96 8.26 8.66
C SER A 277 7.46 7.02 9.40
N PHE A 278 8.02 7.21 10.60
CA PHE A 278 8.58 6.10 11.39
C PHE A 278 7.53 5.02 11.69
N SER A 279 6.33 5.44 12.10
CA SER A 279 5.24 4.52 12.41
C SER A 279 4.80 3.69 11.21
N SER A 280 4.79 4.28 10.02
CA SER A 280 4.47 3.58 8.77
C SER A 280 5.54 2.55 8.42
N TRP A 281 6.81 2.92 8.53
CA TRP A 281 7.93 2.01 8.27
C TRP A 281 7.91 0.81 9.22
N MET A 282 7.68 1.02 10.52
CA MET A 282 7.52 -0.05 11.50
C MET A 282 6.36 -0.99 11.12
N GLY A 283 5.26 -0.44 10.62
CA GLY A 283 4.12 -1.23 10.13
C GLY A 283 4.46 -2.09 8.93
N ARG A 284 5.21 -1.57 7.97
CA ARG A 284 5.66 -2.34 6.80
C ARG A 284 6.66 -3.43 7.20
N MET A 285 7.59 -3.13 8.11
CA MET A 285 8.52 -4.12 8.65
C MET A 285 7.81 -5.31 9.29
N SER A 286 6.68 -5.08 9.96
CA SER A 286 5.93 -6.14 10.65
C SER A 286 5.39 -7.24 9.72
N VAL A 287 5.38 -7.00 8.41
CA VAL A 287 4.86 -7.92 7.40
C VAL A 287 5.98 -8.75 6.77
N GLU A 288 7.21 -8.29 6.86
CA GLU A 288 8.39 -9.00 6.34
C GLU A 288 8.95 -10.01 7.36
N ASN A 289 9.92 -10.78 6.95
CA ASN A 289 10.61 -11.72 7.85
C ASN A 289 11.55 -10.96 8.79
N MET A 290 11.03 -10.50 9.92
CA MET A 290 11.82 -9.78 10.92
C MET A 290 12.85 -10.67 11.61
N SER A 291 14.03 -10.13 11.84
CA SER A 291 15.00 -10.69 12.77
C SER A 291 14.47 -10.62 14.22
N VAL A 292 15.08 -11.37 15.14
CA VAL A 292 14.70 -11.33 16.57
C VAL A 292 14.82 -9.92 17.15
N ALA A 293 15.82 -9.16 16.72
CA ALA A 293 16.01 -7.78 17.17
C ALA A 293 14.88 -6.84 16.67
N GLU A 294 14.50 -6.98 15.40
CA GLU A 294 13.41 -6.20 14.81
C GLU A 294 12.05 -6.56 15.42
N LEU A 295 11.80 -7.85 15.73
CA LEU A 295 10.62 -8.26 16.46
C LEU A 295 10.56 -7.62 17.85
N ASN A 296 11.66 -7.59 18.60
CA ASN A 296 11.73 -6.94 19.90
C ASN A 296 11.47 -5.44 19.77
N ALA A 297 12.04 -4.76 18.77
CA ALA A 297 11.79 -3.36 18.50
C ALA A 297 10.32 -3.10 18.20
N PHE A 298 9.69 -3.96 17.40
CA PHE A 298 8.27 -3.88 17.04
C PHE A 298 7.36 -4.08 18.26
N ASP A 299 7.66 -5.03 19.14
CA ASP A 299 6.90 -5.26 20.38
C ASP A 299 6.96 -4.04 21.29
N VAL A 300 8.16 -3.46 21.48
CA VAL A 300 8.32 -2.20 22.25
C VAL A 300 7.54 -1.07 21.62
N PHE A 301 7.64 -0.90 20.29
CA PHE A 301 6.91 0.11 19.54
C PHE A 301 5.39 -0.04 19.71
N SER A 302 4.87 -1.25 19.51
CA SER A 302 3.43 -1.52 19.63
C SER A 302 2.91 -1.24 21.04
N HIS A 303 3.68 -1.61 22.06
CA HIS A 303 3.34 -1.31 23.46
C HIS A 303 3.30 0.20 23.73
N GLN A 304 4.27 0.96 23.22
CA GLN A 304 4.29 2.42 23.37
C GLN A 304 3.15 3.10 22.60
N CYS A 305 2.81 2.61 21.42
CA CYS A 305 1.67 3.12 20.64
C CYS A 305 0.33 2.94 21.35
N ALA A 306 0.17 1.91 22.17
CA ALA A 306 -1.01 1.69 22.99
C ALA A 306 -1.17 2.78 24.06
N GLN A 307 -0.10 3.46 24.44
CA GLN A 307 -0.13 4.62 25.33
C GLN A 307 -0.61 5.84 24.55
N LEU A 308 -1.85 6.24 24.79
CA LEU A 308 -2.59 7.26 24.02
C LEU A 308 -1.93 8.65 23.93
N SER A 309 -0.93 8.94 24.76
CA SER A 309 -0.26 10.25 24.88
C SER A 309 1.01 10.37 24.02
N VAL A 310 1.52 9.28 23.46
CA VAL A 310 2.78 9.28 22.72
C VAL A 310 2.52 9.47 21.23
N ASP A 311 3.32 10.32 20.58
CA ASP A 311 3.32 10.43 19.12
C ASP A 311 4.15 9.27 18.52
N PRO A 312 3.53 8.35 17.77
CA PRO A 312 4.23 7.18 17.25
C PRO A 312 5.45 7.51 16.38
N ASP A 313 5.39 8.63 15.66
CA ASP A 313 6.49 9.03 14.79
C ASP A 313 7.68 9.65 15.55
N SER A 314 7.53 9.95 16.84
CA SER A 314 8.63 10.38 17.70
C SER A 314 9.40 9.21 18.34
N LEU A 315 8.85 8.01 18.27
CA LEU A 315 9.41 6.83 18.93
C LEU A 315 10.74 6.34 18.32
N TYR A 316 11.13 6.84 17.12
CA TYR A 316 12.46 6.55 16.56
C TYR A 316 13.61 7.04 17.46
N GLU A 317 13.36 8.00 18.35
CA GLU A 317 14.35 8.48 19.33
C GLU A 317 14.37 7.64 20.61
N PHE A 318 13.39 6.74 20.79
CA PHE A 318 13.24 5.97 22.02
C PHE A 318 14.40 4.97 22.19
N PRO A 319 15.20 5.07 23.29
CA PRO A 319 16.42 4.27 23.43
C PRO A 319 16.18 2.77 23.35
N ALA A 320 15.06 2.30 23.90
CA ALA A 320 14.72 0.87 23.87
C ALA A 320 14.42 0.34 22.46
N ILE A 321 13.95 1.19 21.54
CA ILE A 321 13.77 0.84 20.13
C ILE A 321 15.10 0.90 19.42
N ARG A 322 15.85 2.00 19.57
CA ARG A 322 17.14 2.17 18.91
C ARG A 322 18.15 1.08 19.27
N SER A 323 18.17 0.64 20.53
CA SER A 323 19.07 -0.43 20.97
C SER A 323 18.79 -1.80 20.36
N CYS A 324 17.61 -2.02 19.82
CA CYS A 324 17.27 -3.24 19.11
C CYS A 324 17.84 -3.28 17.68
N PHE A 325 18.12 -2.11 17.10
CA PHE A 325 18.68 -2.00 15.75
C PHE A 325 20.19 -1.85 15.82
N ASN A 326 20.89 -2.49 14.91
CA ASN A 326 22.34 -2.39 14.80
C ASN A 326 22.73 -1.07 14.09
N ASP A 327 24.04 -0.77 14.05
CA ASP A 327 24.58 0.45 13.44
C ASP A 327 24.17 0.69 11.97
N ARG A 328 23.71 -0.36 11.28
CA ARG A 328 23.23 -0.26 9.88
C ARG A 328 22.01 0.67 9.74
N TYR A 329 21.21 0.82 10.79
CA TYR A 329 20.00 1.64 10.79
C TYR A 329 20.22 3.09 11.25
N GLU A 330 21.42 3.46 11.69
CA GLU A 330 21.67 4.83 12.21
C GLU A 330 21.37 5.91 11.14
N GLY A 331 21.75 5.68 9.88
CA GLY A 331 21.40 6.57 8.77
C GLY A 331 19.89 6.61 8.47
N VAL A 332 19.20 5.48 8.67
CA VAL A 332 17.75 5.37 8.48
C VAL A 332 17.00 6.22 9.51
N PHE A 333 17.39 6.19 10.78
CA PHE A 333 16.75 6.99 11.82
C PHE A 333 16.83 8.50 11.58
N GLN A 334 17.87 8.96 10.91
CA GLN A 334 17.98 10.38 10.55
C GLN A 334 16.90 10.83 9.57
N SER A 335 16.42 9.94 8.70
CA SER A 335 15.36 10.25 7.74
C SER A 335 14.00 10.51 8.37
N PHE A 336 13.77 10.05 9.61
CA PHE A 336 12.51 10.24 10.34
C PHE A 336 12.41 11.55 11.13
N ARG A 337 13.49 12.33 11.18
CA ARG A 337 13.49 13.61 11.92
C ARG A 337 12.46 14.56 11.32
N LEU A 338 11.50 14.93 12.16
CA LEU A 338 10.54 15.98 11.81
C LEU A 338 11.03 17.32 12.36
N PRO A 339 10.84 18.41 11.61
CA PRO A 339 10.96 19.74 12.18
C PRO A 339 9.99 19.88 13.38
N THR A 340 10.41 20.56 14.42
CA THR A 340 9.61 20.70 15.67
C THR A 340 8.37 21.56 15.47
N ASP A 341 8.41 22.50 14.53
CA ASP A 341 7.37 23.50 14.33
C ASP A 341 6.55 23.29 13.06
N GLY A 342 5.24 23.47 13.17
CA GLY A 342 4.34 23.45 12.01
C GLY A 342 3.89 22.06 11.58
N TYR A 343 4.07 21.06 12.43
CA TYR A 343 3.58 19.70 12.18
C TYR A 343 2.41 19.36 13.11
N LEU A 344 1.39 18.74 12.53
CA LEU A 344 0.25 18.24 13.27
C LEU A 344 0.64 17.02 14.10
N PRO A 345 0.09 16.86 15.32
CA PRO A 345 0.17 15.61 16.06
C PRO A 345 -0.31 14.44 15.19
N TYR A 346 0.29 13.27 15.33
CA TYR A 346 -0.02 12.09 14.53
C TYR A 346 -1.53 11.83 14.39
N ARG A 347 -2.30 11.99 15.48
CA ARG A 347 -3.75 11.75 15.50
C ARG A 347 -4.56 12.79 14.74
N GLN A 348 -4.07 14.02 14.64
CA GLN A 348 -4.73 15.09 13.90
C GLN A 348 -4.34 15.10 12.42
N SER A 349 -3.27 14.40 12.07
CA SER A 349 -2.80 14.29 10.69
C SER A 349 -3.67 13.29 9.92
N THR A 350 -4.65 13.78 9.19
CA THR A 350 -5.59 12.99 8.39
C THR A 350 -5.40 13.18 6.89
N SER A 351 -4.58 14.15 6.46
CA SER A 351 -4.32 14.41 5.05
C SER A 351 -3.40 13.35 4.44
N TYR A 352 -3.69 12.90 3.23
CA TYR A 352 -2.87 11.95 2.47
C TYR A 352 -2.98 12.18 0.96
N CYS A 353 -1.96 11.77 0.21
CA CYS A 353 -1.99 11.78 -1.25
C CYS A 353 -2.33 10.38 -1.79
N PRO A 354 -3.44 10.21 -2.51
CA PRO A 354 -3.81 8.91 -3.06
C PRO A 354 -2.84 8.43 -4.13
N GLU A 355 -2.23 9.34 -4.90
CA GLU A 355 -1.27 8.97 -5.94
C GLU A 355 0.05 8.46 -5.35
N CYS A 356 0.50 9.00 -4.20
CA CYS A 356 1.63 8.42 -3.47
C CYS A 356 1.33 6.98 -3.04
N LEU A 357 0.15 6.73 -2.44
CA LEU A 357 -0.25 5.40 -2.00
C LEU A 357 -0.32 4.40 -3.16
N LYS A 358 -0.85 4.82 -4.31
CA LYS A 358 -0.85 3.99 -5.53
C LYS A 358 0.56 3.74 -6.07
N ALA A 359 1.41 4.77 -6.05
CA ALA A 359 2.78 4.64 -6.53
C ALA A 359 3.59 3.62 -5.71
N ASP A 360 3.37 3.57 -4.38
CA ASP A 360 3.98 2.56 -3.52
C ASP A 360 3.52 1.15 -3.94
N ILE A 361 2.20 0.97 -4.10
CA ILE A 361 1.61 -0.32 -4.48
C ILE A 361 2.12 -0.80 -5.84
N ARG A 362 2.26 0.10 -6.81
CA ARG A 362 2.81 -0.23 -8.15
C ARG A 362 4.26 -0.70 -8.09
N LYS A 363 5.00 -0.33 -7.04
CA LYS A 363 6.36 -0.81 -6.79
C LYS A 363 6.39 -2.14 -6.03
N LEU A 364 5.25 -2.78 -5.83
CA LEU A 364 5.03 -3.97 -4.99
C LEU A 364 5.22 -3.73 -3.49
N ASP A 365 5.35 -2.47 -3.07
CA ASP A 365 5.38 -2.10 -1.67
C ASP A 365 3.97 -2.07 -1.05
N LEU A 366 3.92 -1.99 0.27
CA LEU A 366 2.71 -1.57 0.97
C LEU A 366 2.59 -0.04 0.90
N PRO A 367 1.35 0.50 0.93
CA PRO A 367 1.16 1.93 0.99
C PRO A 367 1.80 2.50 2.26
N ALA A 368 2.52 3.60 2.12
CA ALA A 368 3.26 4.21 3.21
C ALA A 368 2.74 5.62 3.53
N TRP A 369 2.64 5.93 4.83
CA TRP A 369 2.27 7.27 5.29
C TRP A 369 3.47 8.21 5.21
N ARG A 370 3.31 9.40 4.61
CA ARG A 370 4.39 10.37 4.46
C ARG A 370 4.39 11.38 5.61
N SER A 371 5.57 11.64 6.14
CA SER A 371 5.78 12.67 7.16
C SER A 371 5.34 14.07 6.70
N ALA A 372 5.57 14.39 5.42
CA ALA A 372 5.17 15.66 4.83
C ALA A 372 3.66 15.94 4.92
N TRP A 373 2.82 14.89 4.95
CA TRP A 373 1.37 15.07 5.08
C TRP A 373 0.93 15.57 6.46
N ARG A 374 1.82 15.53 7.44
CA ARG A 374 1.62 16.11 8.78
C ARG A 374 1.88 17.61 8.82
N GLN A 375 2.48 18.16 7.78
CA GLN A 375 2.78 19.59 7.74
C GLN A 375 1.49 20.41 7.74
N LEU A 376 1.37 21.34 8.70
CA LEU A 376 0.24 22.23 8.80
C LEU A 376 0.16 23.10 7.54
N GLY A 377 -1.00 23.11 6.91
CA GLY A 377 -1.20 23.85 5.65
C GLY A 377 -0.93 23.03 4.38
N MET A 378 -0.55 21.77 4.48
CA MET A 378 -0.42 20.91 3.29
C MET A 378 -1.80 20.66 2.66
N CYS A 379 -1.99 21.13 1.43
CA CYS A 379 -3.22 20.92 0.66
C CYS A 379 -2.99 20.29 -0.72
N ILE A 380 -1.77 20.34 -1.22
CA ILE A 380 -1.32 19.71 -2.47
C ILE A 380 -0.08 18.88 -2.17
N CYS A 381 -0.03 17.69 -2.73
CA CYS A 381 1.15 16.84 -2.66
C CYS A 381 2.28 17.44 -3.52
N CYS A 382 3.46 17.58 -2.94
CA CYS A 382 4.62 18.15 -3.65
C CYS A 382 5.14 17.21 -4.76
N ASP A 383 4.98 15.89 -4.58
CA ASP A 383 5.51 14.90 -5.55
C ASP A 383 4.60 14.72 -6.77
N HIS A 384 3.29 14.91 -6.61
CA HIS A 384 2.29 14.63 -7.66
C HIS A 384 1.49 15.86 -8.09
N GLU A 385 1.73 17.02 -7.47
CA GLU A 385 0.94 18.24 -7.68
C GLU A 385 -0.59 17.99 -7.63
N SER A 386 -1.00 16.94 -6.92
CA SER A 386 -2.38 16.51 -6.76
C SER A 386 -2.93 16.91 -5.39
N PRO A 387 -4.25 17.12 -5.28
CA PRO A 387 -4.88 17.47 -4.01
C PRO A 387 -4.67 16.36 -2.98
N VAL A 388 -4.36 16.72 -1.73
CA VAL A 388 -4.42 15.74 -0.64
C VAL A 388 -5.86 15.52 -0.21
N MET A 389 -6.16 14.29 0.20
CA MET A 389 -7.45 13.87 0.69
C MET A 389 -7.44 13.72 2.20
N LEU A 390 -8.61 13.71 2.83
CA LEU A 390 -8.76 13.52 4.25
C LEU A 390 -9.23 12.10 4.57
N LEU A 391 -8.52 11.45 5.49
CA LEU A 391 -8.95 10.20 6.08
C LEU A 391 -10.19 10.44 6.96
N SER A 392 -11.20 9.59 6.84
CA SER A 392 -12.42 9.71 7.64
C SER A 392 -12.14 9.47 9.13
N LEU A 393 -12.62 10.36 9.97
CA LEU A 393 -12.54 10.25 11.42
C LEU A 393 -13.58 9.31 12.04
N SER A 394 -14.36 8.59 11.23
CA SER A 394 -15.44 7.73 11.70
C SER A 394 -15.00 6.53 12.53
N THR A 395 -13.72 6.21 12.53
CA THR A 395 -13.12 5.16 13.35
C THR A 395 -12.10 5.75 14.33
N PRO A 396 -12.38 5.82 15.63
CA PRO A 396 -11.57 6.58 16.60
C PRO A 396 -10.19 5.98 16.92
N HIS A 397 -9.89 4.77 16.49
CA HIS A 397 -8.65 4.06 16.82
C HIS A 397 -7.98 3.52 15.57
N TYR A 398 -7.22 4.38 14.89
CA TYR A 398 -6.26 3.88 13.89
C TYR A 398 -5.03 3.36 14.63
N SER A 399 -4.70 2.09 14.42
CA SER A 399 -3.35 1.66 14.68
C SER A 399 -2.40 2.46 13.77
N PRO A 400 -1.26 2.93 14.28
CA PRO A 400 -0.25 3.58 13.45
C PRO A 400 0.17 2.71 12.27
N LEU A 401 0.09 1.40 12.44
CA LEU A 401 0.55 0.40 11.47
C LEU A 401 -0.38 0.25 10.26
N ASP A 402 -1.65 0.58 10.39
CA ASP A 402 -2.64 0.42 9.31
C ASP A 402 -3.16 1.72 8.71
N LYS A 403 -2.66 2.88 9.18
CA LYS A 403 -3.17 4.20 8.77
C LYS A 403 -3.10 4.41 7.25
N ALA A 404 -1.97 4.09 6.63
CA ALA A 404 -1.81 4.22 5.19
C ALA A 404 -2.71 3.25 4.42
N TRP A 405 -2.84 2.01 4.91
CA TRP A 405 -3.73 1.01 4.35
C TRP A 405 -5.19 1.48 4.40
N ARG A 406 -5.64 2.01 5.53
CA ARG A 406 -7.01 2.55 5.66
C ARG A 406 -7.24 3.73 4.71
N ALA A 407 -6.29 4.63 4.58
CA ALA A 407 -6.39 5.73 3.64
C ALA A 407 -6.56 5.21 2.20
N TYR A 408 -5.79 4.19 1.83
CA TYR A 408 -5.91 3.55 0.53
C TYR A 408 -7.27 2.87 0.33
N THR A 409 -7.71 2.05 1.29
CA THR A 409 -9.00 1.34 1.20
C THR A 409 -10.18 2.29 1.14
N GLU A 410 -10.14 3.36 1.94
CA GLU A 410 -11.18 4.38 1.89
C GLU A 410 -11.21 5.12 0.56
N TYR A 411 -10.04 5.42 -0.01
CA TYR A 411 -9.95 6.07 -1.33
C TYR A 411 -10.55 5.21 -2.42
N VAL A 412 -10.20 3.92 -2.44
CA VAL A 412 -10.67 2.98 -3.46
C VAL A 412 -12.16 2.70 -3.34
N SER A 413 -12.67 2.53 -2.11
CA SER A 413 -14.09 2.22 -1.87
C SER A 413 -15.04 3.39 -2.15
N SER A 414 -14.56 4.63 -2.06
CA SER A 414 -15.42 5.82 -2.19
C SER A 414 -14.67 7.02 -2.77
N PRO A 415 -14.11 6.94 -3.98
CA PRO A 415 -13.28 8.02 -4.53
C PRO A 415 -14.07 9.31 -4.76
N SER A 416 -15.33 9.21 -5.15
CA SER A 416 -16.15 10.38 -5.53
C SER A 416 -16.68 11.19 -4.34
N SER A 417 -16.96 10.56 -3.19
CA SER A 417 -17.54 11.27 -2.03
C SER A 417 -16.55 12.23 -1.37
N ARG A 418 -15.25 12.11 -1.63
CA ARG A 418 -14.16 12.84 -0.97
C ARG A 418 -13.59 13.98 -1.79
N LEU A 419 -13.76 13.96 -3.09
CA LEU A 419 -13.39 15.06 -3.97
C LEU A 419 -14.03 16.38 -3.53
N LEU A 420 -15.25 16.35 -3.01
CA LEU A 420 -15.98 17.52 -2.51
C LEU A 420 -15.32 18.18 -1.27
N VAL A 421 -14.55 17.42 -0.50
CA VAL A 421 -13.88 17.94 0.70
C VAL A 421 -12.44 18.36 0.40
N SER A 422 -11.80 17.70 -0.56
CA SER A 422 -10.36 17.82 -0.80
C SER A 422 -9.98 18.96 -1.73
N PHE A 423 -10.72 19.22 -2.82
CA PHE A 423 -10.41 20.31 -3.74
C PHE A 423 -11.63 20.73 -4.57
N PRO A 424 -11.66 22.00 -5.08
CA PRO A 424 -12.80 22.51 -5.81
C PRO A 424 -12.90 21.84 -7.16
N LEU A 425 -13.56 20.75 -7.26
CA LEU A 425 -13.84 20.21 -8.56
C LEU A 425 -15.26 20.37 -8.96
N ILE A 426 -15.37 20.92 -10.04
CA ILE A 426 -16.52 21.47 -10.59
C ILE A 426 -16.70 20.84 -11.96
N SER A 427 -17.86 20.37 -12.24
CA SER A 427 -18.40 19.93 -13.52
C SER A 427 -17.48 19.09 -14.45
N ASN A 428 -18.09 18.17 -15.17
CA ASN A 428 -17.47 17.33 -16.18
C ASN A 428 -17.34 18.11 -17.49
N GLY A 429 -16.14 18.18 -18.06
CA GLY A 429 -15.86 18.76 -19.37
C GLY A 429 -14.39 19.14 -19.53
N GLU A 430 -13.90 19.25 -20.75
CA GLU A 430 -12.49 19.58 -21.04
C GLU A 430 -12.08 20.92 -20.42
N GLN A 431 -12.96 21.93 -20.45
CA GLN A 431 -12.69 23.24 -19.84
C GLN A 431 -12.53 23.12 -18.32
N ALA A 432 -13.33 22.31 -17.66
CA ALA A 432 -13.24 22.11 -16.22
C ALA A 432 -11.92 21.41 -15.81
N ILE A 433 -11.39 20.54 -16.65
CA ILE A 433 -10.07 19.92 -16.43
C ILE A 433 -8.98 20.99 -16.48
N ALA A 434 -8.97 21.82 -17.53
CA ALA A 434 -8.00 22.89 -17.69
C ALA A 434 -8.07 23.92 -16.54
N ASP A 435 -9.28 24.29 -16.13
CA ASP A 435 -9.51 25.22 -15.03
C ASP A 435 -9.00 24.64 -13.69
N ASN A 436 -9.23 23.35 -13.45
CA ASN A 436 -8.74 22.67 -12.26
C ASN A 436 -7.21 22.57 -12.23
N GLU A 437 -6.58 22.21 -13.34
CA GLU A 437 -5.12 22.18 -13.46
C GLU A 437 -4.50 23.57 -13.20
N MET A 438 -5.13 24.62 -13.68
CA MET A 438 -4.70 25.99 -13.43
C MET A 438 -4.80 26.34 -11.95
N LEU A 439 -5.93 26.04 -11.29
CA LEU A 439 -6.12 26.28 -9.87
C LEU A 439 -5.12 25.47 -9.02
N LEU A 440 -4.84 24.23 -9.40
CA LEU A 440 -3.85 23.36 -8.74
C LEU A 440 -2.45 23.98 -8.85
N ARG A 441 -2.02 24.39 -10.03
CA ARG A 441 -0.71 25.03 -10.23
C ARG A 441 -0.55 26.32 -9.42
N MET A 442 -1.58 27.16 -9.36
CA MET A 442 -1.56 28.36 -8.53
C MET A 442 -1.45 28.01 -7.05
N THR A 443 -2.21 27.02 -6.60
CA THR A 443 -2.18 26.56 -5.21
C THR A 443 -0.81 25.97 -4.86
N ALA A 444 -0.24 25.12 -5.72
CA ALA A 444 1.09 24.52 -5.52
C ALA A 444 2.18 25.60 -5.42
N ARG A 445 2.11 26.62 -6.29
CA ARG A 445 3.04 27.75 -6.27
C ARG A 445 2.97 28.53 -4.95
N VAL A 446 1.76 28.83 -4.46
CA VAL A 446 1.60 29.57 -3.20
C VAL A 446 1.96 28.66 -2.01
N GLN A 447 1.57 27.37 -2.01
CA GLN A 447 1.96 26.44 -0.97
C GLN A 447 3.49 26.33 -0.86
N SER A 448 4.20 26.15 -1.97
CA SER A 448 5.66 26.11 -2.00
C SER A 448 6.29 27.41 -1.50
N TRP A 449 5.69 28.54 -1.80
CA TRP A 449 6.13 29.84 -1.28
C TRP A 449 5.87 29.97 0.24
N VAL A 450 4.73 29.50 0.75
CA VAL A 450 4.39 29.56 2.20
C VAL A 450 5.25 28.58 2.98
N LEU A 451 5.31 27.32 2.56
CA LEU A 451 5.93 26.22 3.32
C LEU A 451 7.43 26.03 3.00
N GLY A 452 7.90 26.49 1.85
CA GLY A 452 9.28 26.35 1.40
C GLY A 452 10.14 27.58 1.64
N ASP A 453 11.44 27.41 1.42
CA ASP A 453 12.42 28.52 1.45
C ASP A 453 12.55 29.25 0.09
N ILE A 454 11.69 28.94 -0.86
CA ILE A 454 11.72 29.54 -2.20
C ILE A 454 11.25 30.99 -2.08
N GLN A 455 12.17 31.92 -2.23
CA GLN A 455 11.85 33.33 -2.39
C GLN A 455 11.63 33.62 -3.88
N PRO A 456 10.44 34.05 -4.29
CA PRO A 456 10.29 34.68 -5.60
C PRO A 456 11.19 35.90 -5.68
N ILE A 457 11.90 36.05 -6.77
CA ILE A 457 12.98 37.05 -7.00
C ILE A 457 12.52 38.50 -6.73
N GLN A 458 11.22 38.75 -6.58
CA GLN A 458 10.66 40.13 -6.53
C GLN A 458 9.80 40.43 -5.29
N THR A 459 9.53 39.46 -4.39
CA THR A 459 8.65 39.72 -3.24
C THR A 459 9.32 39.31 -1.94
N GLN A 460 9.40 40.25 -1.00
CA GLN A 460 9.84 39.96 0.34
C GLN A 460 8.79 39.04 1.01
N LYS A 461 9.18 37.79 1.32
CA LYS A 461 8.31 36.83 2.02
C LYS A 461 8.07 37.37 3.43
N PRO A 462 6.79 37.47 3.88
CA PRO A 462 6.50 37.84 5.25
C PRO A 462 7.00 36.77 6.24
N THR A 463 7.13 37.16 7.51
CA THR A 463 7.54 36.22 8.54
C THR A 463 6.49 35.11 8.71
N LYS A 464 6.92 33.98 9.26
CA LYS A 464 6.01 32.84 9.58
C LYS A 464 4.85 33.29 10.45
N ALA A 465 5.10 34.14 11.44
CA ALA A 465 4.09 34.67 12.35
C ALA A 465 3.00 35.47 11.60
N VAL A 466 3.38 36.29 10.63
CA VAL A 466 2.45 37.04 9.76
C VAL A 466 1.58 36.10 8.95
N LEU A 467 2.17 35.08 8.33
CA LEU A 467 1.44 34.09 7.52
C LEU A 467 0.45 33.30 8.39
N GLU A 468 0.89 32.81 9.54
CA GLU A 468 0.05 32.06 10.49
C GLU A 468 -1.10 32.92 11.01
N PHE A 469 -0.84 34.19 11.32
CA PHE A 469 -1.88 35.11 11.75
C PHE A 469 -2.96 35.31 10.66
N LEU A 470 -2.57 35.61 9.43
CA LEU A 470 -3.51 35.80 8.33
C LEU A 470 -4.31 34.53 8.02
N LEU A 471 -3.63 33.37 7.98
CA LEU A 471 -4.29 32.08 7.81
C LEU A 471 -5.30 31.81 8.92
N GLY A 472 -4.92 32.09 10.19
CA GLY A 472 -5.80 31.94 11.32
C GLY A 472 -7.06 32.80 11.22
N VAL A 473 -6.94 34.06 10.74
CA VAL A 473 -8.08 34.97 10.55
C VAL A 473 -9.00 34.46 9.43
N TRP A 474 -8.45 34.05 8.28
CA TRP A 474 -9.25 33.65 7.13
C TRP A 474 -9.82 32.23 7.20
N LEU A 475 -9.21 31.40 8.03
CA LEU A 475 -9.63 30.03 8.32
C LEU A 475 -10.30 29.89 9.72
N CYS A 476 -10.75 30.99 10.32
CA CYS A 476 -11.38 30.97 11.64
C CYS A 476 -12.59 30.01 11.68
N ASP A 477 -12.63 29.17 12.72
CA ASP A 477 -13.68 28.16 12.90
C ASP A 477 -15.03 28.82 13.27
N PRO A 478 -16.15 28.40 12.67
CA PRO A 478 -17.49 28.83 13.05
C PRO A 478 -17.90 28.43 14.48
N ALA A 479 -17.23 27.48 15.10
CA ALA A 479 -17.49 27.07 16.49
C ALA A 479 -17.26 28.20 17.52
N TRP A 480 -16.52 29.24 17.15
CA TRP A 480 -16.22 30.40 18.00
C TRP A 480 -17.36 31.44 18.13
N ARG A 481 -18.61 31.05 17.91
CA ARG A 481 -19.78 31.97 17.92
C ARG A 481 -19.68 33.17 16.97
N THR A 482 -18.85 33.06 15.97
CA THR A 482 -18.59 34.09 14.94
C THR A 482 -18.90 33.56 13.57
N ALA A 483 -19.04 34.43 12.60
CA ALA A 483 -19.07 34.01 11.22
C ALA A 483 -17.76 33.25 10.91
N PRO A 484 -17.82 32.14 10.15
CA PRO A 484 -16.60 31.46 9.70
C PRO A 484 -15.74 32.41 8.89
N GLY A 485 -14.43 32.23 8.94
CA GLY A 485 -13.51 32.98 8.09
C GLY A 485 -13.87 32.84 6.61
N PHE A 486 -13.51 33.83 5.82
CA PHE A 486 -13.91 33.88 4.39
C PHE A 486 -13.53 32.61 3.63
N ALA A 487 -12.32 32.08 3.83
CA ALA A 487 -11.86 30.87 3.15
C ALA A 487 -12.70 29.65 3.50
N CYS A 488 -13.25 29.58 4.71
CA CYS A 488 -14.15 28.51 5.13
C CYS A 488 -15.51 28.57 4.45
N SER A 489 -15.96 29.77 4.13
CA SER A 489 -17.28 30.05 3.55
C SER A 489 -17.26 30.25 2.03
N PHE A 490 -16.09 30.28 1.43
CA PHE A 490 -15.90 30.65 0.03
C PHE A 490 -16.71 29.78 -0.94
N PHE A 491 -16.55 28.48 -0.85
CA PHE A 491 -17.42 27.54 -1.56
C PHE A 491 -18.71 27.39 -0.77
N PHE A 492 -19.86 27.52 -1.43
CA PHE A 492 -21.16 27.52 -0.79
C PHE A 492 -21.25 26.56 0.40
N PRO A 493 -21.77 27.04 1.53
CA PRO A 493 -21.71 26.29 2.76
C PRO A 493 -22.38 24.93 2.57
N GLN A 494 -21.60 23.89 2.62
CA GLN A 494 -22.15 22.57 2.85
C GLN A 494 -22.99 22.66 4.12
N ARG A 495 -24.26 22.27 4.03
CA ARG A 495 -25.19 22.23 5.15
C ARG A 495 -24.47 21.70 6.38
N LYS A 496 -24.56 22.45 7.46
CA LYS A 496 -23.98 22.15 8.78
C LYS A 496 -23.91 20.63 9.03
N GLY A 497 -22.77 20.04 8.76
CA GLY A 497 -22.41 18.76 9.38
C GLY A 497 -22.32 19.02 10.86
N ASN A 498 -22.93 18.19 11.67
CA ASN A 498 -23.00 18.27 13.11
C ASN A 498 -21.60 18.51 13.73
N SER A 499 -21.25 19.77 13.94
CA SER A 499 -20.13 20.15 14.82
C SER A 499 -20.59 20.13 16.29
N ALA A 500 -21.17 19.01 16.68
CA ALA A 500 -21.93 18.92 17.93
C ALA A 500 -21.11 18.67 19.20
N ASN A 501 -19.78 18.75 19.20
CA ASN A 501 -19.00 18.40 20.39
C ASN A 501 -17.73 19.24 20.63
N LEU A 502 -17.71 20.51 20.27
CA LEU A 502 -16.62 21.37 20.71
C LEU A 502 -17.10 22.27 21.86
N THR A 503 -16.50 22.11 23.01
CA THR A 503 -16.76 22.90 24.20
C THR A 503 -16.50 24.38 23.97
N PRO A 504 -17.42 25.27 24.41
CA PRO A 504 -17.44 26.70 24.01
C PRO A 504 -16.49 27.63 24.75
N ASP A 505 -15.45 27.17 25.42
CA ASP A 505 -14.82 27.93 26.52
C ASP A 505 -13.43 28.52 26.27
N THR A 506 -12.98 28.60 25.02
CA THR A 506 -11.70 29.27 24.74
C THR A 506 -11.95 30.66 24.15
N SER A 507 -11.60 31.70 24.87
CA SER A 507 -11.55 33.06 24.37
C SER A 507 -10.36 33.25 23.43
N PHE A 508 -10.48 34.09 22.38
CA PHE A 508 -9.34 34.56 21.57
C PHE A 508 -8.23 35.24 22.40
N ALA A 509 -8.47 35.34 23.73
CA ALA A 509 -7.60 36.10 24.62
C ALA A 509 -6.19 35.52 24.71
N ASP A 510 -5.99 34.20 24.55
CA ASP A 510 -4.78 33.55 24.99
C ASP A 510 -3.95 32.85 23.91
N ALA A 511 -4.47 32.64 22.67
CA ALA A 511 -3.73 32.01 21.59
C ALA A 511 -4.17 32.51 20.21
N PRO A 512 -3.26 32.60 19.22
CA PRO A 512 -3.64 32.90 17.84
C PRO A 512 -4.62 31.84 17.30
N PRO A 513 -5.55 32.26 16.41
CA PRO A 513 -6.53 31.35 15.85
C PRO A 513 -5.83 30.16 15.17
N HIS A 514 -6.21 28.99 15.57
CA HIS A 514 -5.62 27.74 15.10
C HIS A 514 -6.42 27.21 13.90
N TYR A 515 -5.74 26.79 12.83
CA TYR A 515 -6.41 26.31 11.62
C TYR A 515 -6.11 24.83 11.29
N SER A 516 -5.66 24.06 12.27
CA SER A 516 -5.36 22.60 12.11
C SER A 516 -6.57 21.76 11.68
N TRP A 517 -7.77 22.26 11.86
CA TRP A 517 -9.04 21.63 11.48
C TRP A 517 -9.46 21.96 10.05
N ALA A 518 -8.81 22.94 9.40
CA ALA A 518 -9.19 23.39 8.06
C ALA A 518 -8.95 22.29 7.03
N THR A 519 -9.91 22.15 6.12
CA THR A 519 -9.79 21.19 5.03
C THR A 519 -8.79 21.67 3.99
N PRO A 520 -8.16 20.77 3.19
CA PRO A 520 -7.26 21.14 2.11
C PRO A 520 -7.88 22.15 1.15
N ARG A 521 -9.17 22.06 0.89
CA ARG A 521 -9.93 23.00 0.04
C ARG A 521 -9.98 24.41 0.63
N GLN A 522 -10.22 24.52 1.92
CA GLN A 522 -10.24 25.81 2.62
C GLN A 522 -8.85 26.43 2.67
N ILE A 523 -7.82 25.62 2.93
CA ILE A 523 -6.43 26.03 2.92
C ILE A 523 -6.03 26.56 1.53
N ALA A 524 -6.43 25.92 0.45
CA ALA A 524 -6.17 26.37 -0.91
C ALA A 524 -6.74 27.77 -1.17
N VAL A 525 -7.96 28.04 -0.73
CA VAL A 525 -8.57 29.39 -0.84
C VAL A 525 -7.78 30.42 -0.06
N ALA A 526 -7.38 30.11 1.17
CA ALA A 526 -6.56 30.99 1.99
C ALA A 526 -5.19 31.24 1.34
N TYR A 527 -4.61 30.24 0.70
CA TYR A 527 -3.37 30.39 -0.08
C TYR A 527 -3.56 31.29 -1.31
N TRP A 528 -4.67 31.18 -2.04
CA TRP A 528 -4.95 32.14 -3.11
C TRP A 528 -5.05 33.58 -2.59
N MET A 529 -5.70 33.79 -1.45
CA MET A 529 -5.76 35.11 -0.82
C MET A 529 -4.36 35.60 -0.41
N LEU A 530 -3.51 34.73 0.18
CA LEU A 530 -2.11 35.07 0.46
C LEU A 530 -1.36 35.42 -0.84
N GLY A 531 -1.53 34.60 -1.87
CA GLY A 531 -0.90 34.81 -3.17
C GLY A 531 -1.23 36.19 -3.76
N VAL A 532 -2.49 36.61 -3.71
CA VAL A 532 -2.94 37.92 -4.16
C VAL A 532 -2.39 39.01 -3.21
N ALA A 533 -2.48 38.84 -1.91
CA ALA A 533 -2.05 39.81 -0.93
C ALA A 533 -0.56 40.15 -1.04
N PHE A 534 0.28 39.17 -1.41
CA PHE A 534 1.73 39.32 -1.51
C PHE A 534 2.27 39.26 -2.97
N ASN A 535 1.41 39.40 -3.96
CA ASN A 535 1.73 39.40 -5.39
C ASN A 535 2.41 38.14 -5.91
N VAL A 536 2.16 37.00 -5.28
CA VAL A 536 2.53 35.67 -5.79
C VAL A 536 1.54 35.21 -6.87
N ILE A 537 0.28 35.67 -6.75
CA ILE A 537 -0.77 35.56 -7.76
C ILE A 537 -0.99 36.93 -8.32
N SER A 538 -0.93 37.07 -9.64
CA SER A 538 -1.19 38.35 -10.35
C SER A 538 -2.67 38.72 -10.31
N PHE A 539 -2.96 39.97 -10.62
CA PHE A 539 -4.34 40.48 -10.72
C PHE A 539 -5.16 39.70 -11.76
N ASP A 540 -4.58 39.41 -12.93
CA ASP A 540 -5.26 38.64 -14.00
C ASP A 540 -5.53 37.20 -13.60
N GLU A 541 -4.58 36.58 -12.90
CA GLU A 541 -4.79 35.23 -12.33
C GLU A 541 -5.90 35.23 -11.26
N ALA A 542 -5.97 36.28 -10.43
CA ALA A 542 -7.03 36.43 -9.44
C ALA A 542 -8.40 36.64 -10.09
N LEU A 543 -8.48 37.40 -11.17
CA LEU A 543 -9.68 37.51 -11.99
C LEU A 543 -10.10 36.19 -12.61
N THR A 544 -9.13 35.39 -13.03
CA THR A 544 -9.38 34.03 -13.55
C THR A 544 -9.94 33.13 -12.47
N ILE A 545 -9.35 33.12 -11.26
CA ILE A 545 -9.90 32.38 -10.10
C ILE A 545 -11.34 32.78 -9.84
N ARG A 546 -11.62 34.10 -9.82
CA ARG A 546 -12.99 34.66 -9.64
C ARG A 546 -13.94 34.14 -10.71
N GLY A 547 -13.54 34.16 -11.97
CA GLY A 547 -14.34 33.71 -13.11
C GLY A 547 -14.69 32.21 -13.01
N VAL A 548 -13.67 31.40 -12.81
CA VAL A 548 -13.80 29.94 -12.73
C VAL A 548 -14.64 29.50 -11.53
N CYS A 549 -14.42 30.10 -10.36
CA CYS A 549 -15.11 29.70 -9.13
C CYS A 549 -16.53 30.29 -9.01
N ARG A 550 -16.84 31.34 -9.75
CA ARG A 550 -18.12 32.10 -9.63
C ARG A 550 -19.39 31.26 -9.58
N PRO A 551 -19.53 30.17 -10.34
CA PRO A 551 -20.75 29.37 -10.30
C PRO A 551 -20.97 28.62 -8.96
N TYR A 552 -19.92 28.48 -8.14
CA TYR A 552 -19.86 27.55 -7.01
C TYR A 552 -19.42 28.22 -5.71
N SER A 553 -19.14 29.51 -5.73
CA SER A 553 -18.52 30.21 -4.61
C SER A 553 -18.97 31.66 -4.48
N LEU A 554 -18.58 32.26 -3.34
CA LEU A 554 -18.59 33.72 -3.18
C LEU A 554 -17.61 34.37 -4.17
N PRO A 555 -17.75 35.67 -4.50
CA PRO A 555 -16.80 36.35 -5.34
C PRO A 555 -15.39 36.33 -4.71
N PHE A 556 -14.42 35.81 -5.46
CA PHE A 556 -13.03 35.79 -5.01
C PHE A 556 -12.43 37.21 -5.02
N PRO A 557 -11.73 37.63 -3.94
CA PRO A 557 -11.10 38.96 -3.88
C PRO A 557 -9.85 39.00 -4.78
N VAL A 558 -9.73 40.03 -5.62
CA VAL A 558 -8.65 40.12 -6.62
C VAL A 558 -7.52 41.08 -6.23
N ASP A 559 -7.69 41.85 -5.17
CA ASP A 559 -6.69 42.76 -4.65
C ASP A 559 -6.71 42.87 -3.10
N ARG A 560 -5.71 43.53 -2.53
CA ARG A 560 -5.61 43.73 -1.08
C ARG A 560 -6.82 44.45 -0.48
N ASN A 561 -7.45 45.37 -1.18
CA ASN A 561 -8.60 46.11 -0.66
C ASN A 561 -9.82 45.19 -0.54
N GLU A 562 -10.05 44.37 -1.55
CA GLU A 562 -11.10 43.37 -1.48
C GLU A 562 -10.83 42.30 -0.43
N ILE A 563 -9.57 41.81 -0.33
CA ILE A 563 -9.17 40.84 0.73
C ILE A 563 -9.44 41.45 2.12
N ARG A 564 -9.09 42.71 2.34
CA ARG A 564 -9.39 43.40 3.62
C ARG A 564 -10.87 43.37 3.93
N ARG A 565 -11.72 43.68 2.93
CA ARG A 565 -13.18 43.74 3.11
C ARG A 565 -13.76 42.37 3.47
N VAL A 566 -13.31 41.31 2.83
CA VAL A 566 -13.81 39.94 3.07
C VAL A 566 -13.13 39.24 4.24
N GLY A 567 -11.88 39.58 4.55
CA GLY A 567 -11.09 38.93 5.60
C GLY A 567 -11.65 39.24 6.99
N LEU A 568 -11.59 40.49 7.43
CA LEU A 568 -12.14 40.89 8.71
C LEU A 568 -13.61 41.33 8.64
N GLY A 569 -14.06 41.79 7.46
CA GLY A 569 -15.38 42.38 7.27
C GLY A 569 -16.55 41.43 7.52
N VAL A 570 -16.32 40.10 7.44
CA VAL A 570 -17.35 39.09 7.72
C VAL A 570 -17.60 38.89 9.21
N HIS A 571 -16.68 39.31 10.08
CA HIS A 571 -16.78 39.12 11.51
C HIS A 571 -17.55 40.25 12.18
N ALA A 572 -18.25 39.94 13.27
CA ALA A 572 -18.87 40.95 14.12
C ALA A 572 -17.83 41.93 14.68
N ARG A 573 -18.23 43.20 14.89
CA ARG A 573 -17.33 44.27 15.34
C ARG A 573 -16.45 43.86 16.54
N ARG A 574 -17.05 43.27 17.56
CA ARG A 574 -16.33 42.82 18.73
C ARG A 574 -15.20 41.81 18.41
N VAL A 575 -15.48 40.83 17.54
CA VAL A 575 -14.50 39.82 17.14
C VAL A 575 -13.36 40.46 16.33
N ARG A 576 -13.66 41.42 15.46
CA ARG A 576 -12.62 42.19 14.75
C ARG A 576 -11.73 42.96 15.70
N GLU A 577 -12.31 43.62 16.70
CA GLU A 577 -11.56 44.36 17.74
C GLU A 577 -10.65 43.38 18.54
N GLU A 578 -11.16 42.20 18.91
CA GLU A 578 -10.37 41.15 19.56
C GLU A 578 -9.21 40.64 18.69
N MET A 579 -9.45 40.37 17.39
CA MET A 579 -8.41 39.95 16.43
C MET A 579 -7.35 41.02 16.23
N ILE A 580 -7.75 42.28 16.12
CA ILE A 580 -6.83 43.42 16.04
C ILE A 580 -5.98 43.54 17.29
N ALA A 581 -6.61 43.44 18.47
CA ALA A 581 -5.90 43.46 19.75
C ALA A 581 -4.94 42.27 19.89
N LEU A 582 -5.29 41.10 19.37
CA LEU A 582 -4.41 39.93 19.31
C LEU A 582 -3.18 40.20 18.43
N ALA A 583 -3.37 40.75 17.23
CA ALA A 583 -2.25 41.12 16.36
C ALA A 583 -1.25 42.05 17.07
N TYR A 584 -1.74 43.08 17.74
CA TYR A 584 -0.88 44.01 18.49
C TYR A 584 -0.14 43.37 19.67
N ARG A 585 -0.64 42.27 20.21
CA ARG A 585 0.00 41.54 21.33
C ARG A 585 1.01 40.49 20.85
N THR A 586 0.76 39.85 19.71
CA THR A 586 1.50 38.67 19.28
C THR A 586 2.53 38.96 18.21
N LEU A 587 2.36 40.03 17.43
CA LEU A 587 3.25 40.40 16.33
C LEU A 587 4.21 41.52 16.76
N GLY A 588 5.45 41.43 16.32
CA GLY A 588 6.43 42.51 16.47
C GLY A 588 6.09 43.73 15.59
N ALA A 589 6.79 44.86 15.80
CA ALA A 589 6.50 46.10 15.08
C ALA A 589 6.63 45.96 13.54
N GLU A 590 7.66 45.29 13.08
CA GLU A 590 7.88 44.99 11.64
C GLU A 590 6.81 44.07 11.06
N GLU A 591 6.40 43.07 11.82
CA GLU A 591 5.35 42.12 11.43
C GLU A 591 4.00 42.78 11.37
N LEU A 592 3.72 43.67 12.34
CA LEU A 592 2.49 44.44 12.39
C LEU A 592 2.35 45.35 11.16
N GLU A 593 3.42 45.99 10.70
CA GLU A 593 3.44 46.77 9.46
C GLU A 593 3.04 45.93 8.24
N GLN A 594 3.45 44.66 8.21
CA GLN A 594 3.12 43.77 7.09
C GLN A 594 1.65 43.33 7.07
N VAL A 595 0.92 43.39 8.19
CA VAL A 595 -0.50 43.02 8.28
C VAL A 595 -1.46 44.18 8.49
N ILE A 596 -0.96 45.40 8.74
CA ILE A 596 -1.79 46.56 9.11
C ILE A 596 -2.84 46.88 8.05
N TRP A 597 -2.52 46.61 6.79
CA TRP A 597 -3.46 46.76 5.68
C TRP A 597 -4.67 45.85 5.78
N ALA A 598 -4.51 44.65 6.39
CA ALA A 598 -5.57 43.66 6.60
C ALA A 598 -6.41 44.00 7.84
N LEU A 599 -5.88 44.76 8.80
CA LEU A 599 -6.49 45.06 10.10
C LEU A 599 -7.32 46.33 10.10
N ARG A 600 -6.97 47.31 9.27
CA ARG A 600 -7.63 48.63 9.14
C ARG A 600 -8.58 48.69 7.96
#